data_e93b3e1bcc7165081f58f388b51f7624
#
_entry.id   e93b3e1bcc7165081f58f388b51f7624
#
_cell.length_a   1.000
_cell.length_b   1.000
_cell.length_c   1.000
_cell.angle_alpha   90.00
_cell.angle_beta   90.00
_cell.angle_gamma   90.00
#
_symmetry.space_group_name_H-M   'P 1'
#
loop_
_entity.id
_entity.type
_entity.pdbx_description
1 polymer ?
#
loop_
_entity_poly.entity_id
_entity_poly.type
_entity_poly.pdbx_seq_one_letter_code
_entity_poly.pdbx_strand_id
1 'polypeptide(L)'
;MSKAEKVALYTKMARIRHFEQRCIRVYQQGKIGGFLHLYVGQEAVAAGTISLLGKDDHVITGYRDHGHALMVGMGMNECMAELTGKATGCSKGKGGSMHYFAPDKNFWGGHGIVGGQAPLGTGLAYAVKYLGRKG
;
A
#
# COMPACT_ATOMS: atom_id res chain seq x y z
N MET A 1 -20.41 -7.52 -13.40
CA MET A 1 -20.11 -7.41 -11.98
C MET A 1 -21.39 -7.53 -11.16
N SER A 2 -21.46 -8.51 -10.31
CA SER A 2 -22.62 -8.80 -9.43
C SER A 2 -22.76 -7.73 -8.33
N LYS A 3 -23.93 -7.71 -7.65
CA LYS A 3 -24.14 -6.82 -6.49
C LYS A 3 -23.13 -7.09 -5.37
N ALA A 4 -22.78 -8.36 -5.14
CA ALA A 4 -21.82 -8.75 -4.11
C ALA A 4 -20.41 -8.23 -4.40
N GLU A 5 -19.95 -8.33 -5.64
CA GLU A 5 -18.65 -7.79 -6.08
C GLU A 5 -18.59 -6.27 -5.93
N LYS A 6 -19.67 -5.56 -6.30
CA LYS A 6 -19.74 -4.09 -6.12
C LYS A 6 -19.65 -3.70 -4.65
N VAL A 7 -20.38 -4.41 -3.77
CA VAL A 7 -20.33 -4.18 -2.31
C VAL A 7 -18.94 -4.48 -1.75
N ALA A 8 -18.28 -5.53 -2.21
CA ALA A 8 -16.93 -5.87 -1.77
C ALA A 8 -15.92 -4.77 -2.15
N LEU A 9 -15.97 -4.28 -3.40
CA LEU A 9 -15.10 -3.17 -3.83
C LEU A 9 -15.38 -1.89 -3.05
N TYR A 10 -16.67 -1.54 -2.87
CA TYR A 10 -17.05 -0.39 -2.06
C TYR A 10 -16.51 -0.49 -0.62
N THR A 11 -16.65 -1.66 -0.01
CA THR A 11 -16.14 -1.90 1.34
C THR A 11 -14.62 -1.68 1.43
N LYS A 12 -13.88 -2.16 0.43
CA LYS A 12 -12.43 -1.94 0.35
C LYS A 12 -12.09 -0.45 0.23
N MET A 13 -12.78 0.27 -0.65
CA MET A 13 -12.61 1.73 -0.79
C MET A 13 -12.95 2.48 0.51
N ALA A 14 -14.06 2.12 1.16
CA ALA A 14 -14.47 2.70 2.44
C ALA A 14 -13.42 2.46 3.53
N ARG A 15 -12.83 1.26 3.59
CA ARG A 15 -11.74 0.95 4.54
C ARG A 15 -10.52 1.84 4.32
N ILE A 16 -10.10 2.04 3.08
CA ILE A 16 -9.00 2.96 2.75
C ILE A 16 -9.36 4.38 3.23
N ARG A 17 -10.54 4.88 2.88
CA ARG A 17 -10.99 6.21 3.27
C ARG A 17 -11.00 6.40 4.78
N HIS A 18 -11.52 5.45 5.53
CA HIS A 18 -11.54 5.52 7.00
C HIS A 18 -10.15 5.50 7.61
N PHE A 19 -9.25 4.67 7.09
CA PHE A 19 -7.86 4.65 7.50
C PHE A 19 -7.20 6.02 7.30
N GLU A 20 -7.32 6.58 6.10
CA GLU A 20 -6.76 7.88 5.76
C GLU A 20 -7.30 9.03 6.64
N GLN A 21 -8.61 9.04 6.88
CA GLN A 21 -9.22 10.01 7.79
C GLN A 21 -8.68 9.89 9.22
N ARG A 22 -8.37 8.67 9.65
CA ARG A 22 -7.70 8.45 10.94
C ARG A 22 -6.26 8.95 10.91
N CYS A 23 -5.53 8.75 9.83
CA CYS A 23 -4.16 9.26 9.65
C CYS A 23 -4.13 10.79 9.77
N ILE A 24 -5.07 11.50 9.16
CA ILE A 24 -5.18 12.96 9.29
C ILE A 24 -5.28 13.38 10.76
N ARG A 25 -6.19 12.76 11.51
CA ARG A 25 -6.40 13.10 12.93
C ARG A 25 -5.17 12.83 13.79
N VAL A 26 -4.50 11.70 13.54
CA VAL A 26 -3.28 11.32 14.28
C VAL A 26 -2.11 12.24 13.92
N TYR A 27 -2.03 12.67 12.66
CA TYR A 27 -1.04 13.65 12.20
C TYR A 27 -1.26 15.03 12.85
N GLN A 28 -2.51 15.51 12.90
CA GLN A 28 -2.86 16.76 13.58
C GLN A 28 -2.55 16.75 15.09
N GLN A 29 -2.50 15.56 15.70
CA GLN A 29 -2.07 15.37 17.09
C GLN A 29 -0.54 15.34 17.26
N GLY A 30 0.24 15.54 16.19
CA GLY A 30 1.70 15.48 16.23
C GLY A 30 2.29 14.08 16.48
N LYS A 31 1.50 13.01 16.28
CA LYS A 31 1.93 11.63 16.55
C LYS A 31 2.54 10.92 15.34
N ILE A 32 2.42 11.49 14.16
CA ILE A 32 3.07 11.03 12.93
C ILE A 32 4.14 12.04 12.58
N GLY A 33 5.39 11.59 12.50
CA GLY A 33 6.53 12.41 12.10
C GLY A 33 6.73 12.42 10.59
N GLY A 34 7.42 13.47 10.11
CA GLY A 34 7.74 13.58 8.70
C GLY A 34 6.55 13.90 7.80
N PHE A 35 6.67 13.56 6.52
CA PHE A 35 5.62 13.80 5.53
C PHE A 35 4.53 12.74 5.58
N LEU A 36 3.29 13.15 5.48
CA LEU A 36 2.13 12.28 5.34
C LEU A 36 1.53 12.43 3.94
N HIS A 37 1.59 11.39 3.15
CA HIS A 37 1.04 11.35 1.79
C HIS A 37 -0.24 10.51 1.75
N LEU A 38 -1.37 11.19 1.90
CA LEU A 38 -2.69 10.56 1.93
C LEU A 38 -3.11 9.99 0.57
N TYR A 39 -3.86 8.91 0.61
CA TYR A 39 -4.47 8.25 -0.55
C TYR A 39 -5.93 8.68 -0.79
N VAL A 40 -6.41 9.69 -0.09
CA VAL A 40 -7.79 10.21 -0.18
C VAL A 40 -8.10 10.64 -1.61
N GLY A 41 -9.22 10.16 -2.15
CA GLY A 41 -9.66 10.46 -3.51
C GLY A 41 -9.15 9.47 -4.57
N GLN A 42 -8.25 8.57 -4.22
CA GLN A 42 -7.65 7.58 -5.13
C GLN A 42 -8.06 6.13 -4.79
N GLU A 43 -9.00 5.93 -3.88
CA GLU A 43 -9.38 4.62 -3.38
C GLU A 43 -9.79 3.65 -4.48
N ALA A 44 -10.50 4.16 -5.50
CA ALA A 44 -10.94 3.36 -6.63
C ALA A 44 -9.77 2.83 -7.48
N VAL A 45 -8.66 3.56 -7.54
CA VAL A 45 -7.47 3.13 -8.30
C VAL A 45 -6.90 1.85 -7.67
N ALA A 46 -6.58 1.88 -6.37
CA ALA A 46 -6.05 0.71 -5.69
C ALA A 46 -7.09 -0.43 -5.63
N ALA A 47 -8.35 -0.12 -5.32
CA ALA A 47 -9.41 -1.14 -5.23
C ALA A 47 -9.68 -1.82 -6.58
N GLY A 48 -9.70 -1.08 -7.67
CA GLY A 48 -9.93 -1.60 -9.00
C GLY A 48 -8.77 -2.45 -9.52
N THR A 49 -7.56 -1.92 -9.48
CA THR A 49 -6.38 -2.57 -10.04
C THR A 49 -5.96 -3.81 -9.24
N ILE A 50 -5.78 -3.68 -7.91
CA ILE A 50 -5.27 -4.77 -7.08
C ILE A 50 -6.28 -5.91 -6.93
N SER A 51 -7.59 -5.63 -7.06
CA SER A 51 -8.59 -6.70 -7.02
C SER A 51 -8.55 -7.66 -8.21
N LEU A 52 -7.80 -7.33 -9.26
CA LEU A 52 -7.61 -8.16 -10.45
C LEU A 52 -6.35 -9.04 -10.38
N LEU A 53 -5.48 -8.78 -9.41
CA LEU A 53 -4.21 -9.48 -9.29
C LEU A 53 -4.40 -10.88 -8.71
N GLY A 54 -3.59 -11.81 -9.22
CA GLY A 54 -3.43 -13.15 -8.66
C GLY A 54 -2.42 -13.17 -7.52
N LYS A 55 -2.26 -14.33 -6.91
CA LYS A 55 -1.39 -14.53 -5.75
C LYS A 55 0.11 -14.38 -6.07
N ASP A 56 0.49 -14.58 -7.34
CA ASP A 56 1.88 -14.56 -7.79
C ASP A 56 2.27 -13.20 -8.39
N ASP A 57 1.31 -12.27 -8.53
CA ASP A 57 1.56 -10.94 -9.05
C ASP A 57 2.26 -10.05 -8.01
N HIS A 58 3.10 -9.15 -8.50
CA HIS A 58 3.86 -8.22 -7.67
C HIS A 58 3.29 -6.81 -7.75
N VAL A 59 3.31 -6.10 -6.63
CA VAL A 59 2.87 -4.71 -6.53
C VAL A 59 4.03 -3.84 -6.09
N ILE A 60 4.27 -2.75 -6.82
CA ILE A 60 5.20 -1.69 -6.47
C ILE A 60 4.56 -0.35 -6.78
N THR A 61 4.79 0.66 -5.97
CA THR A 61 4.13 1.96 -6.11
C THR A 61 5.06 3.12 -5.72
N GLY A 62 4.60 4.33 -5.95
CA GLY A 62 5.25 5.54 -5.46
C GLY A 62 4.92 5.81 -3.99
N TYR A 63 5.17 7.01 -3.54
CA TYR A 63 5.07 7.46 -2.14
C TYR A 63 3.64 7.53 -1.57
N ARG A 64 2.59 7.37 -2.39
CA ARG A 64 1.19 7.26 -1.93
C ARG A 64 0.76 5.81 -1.93
N ASP A 65 1.25 5.05 -0.99
CA ASP A 65 1.18 3.60 -0.97
C ASP A 65 0.14 3.01 0.01
N HIS A 66 -0.47 3.84 0.88
CA HIS A 66 -1.43 3.37 1.89
C HIS A 66 -2.58 2.56 1.29
N GLY A 67 -3.20 3.06 0.22
CA GLY A 67 -4.29 2.35 -0.45
C GLY A 67 -3.86 1.00 -1.00
N HIS A 68 -2.68 0.94 -1.62
CA HIS A 68 -2.09 -0.29 -2.15
C HIS A 68 -1.77 -1.28 -1.01
N ALA A 69 -1.15 -0.80 0.06
CA ALA A 69 -0.82 -1.60 1.25
C ALA A 69 -2.06 -2.29 1.84
N LEU A 70 -3.15 -1.52 2.03
CA LEU A 70 -4.41 -2.08 2.55
C LEU A 70 -5.06 -3.05 1.57
N MET A 71 -4.92 -2.82 0.26
CA MET A 71 -5.50 -3.67 -0.78
C MET A 71 -4.77 -4.99 -0.95
N VAL A 72 -3.46 -5.04 -0.77
CA VAL A 72 -2.69 -6.31 -0.75
C VAL A 72 -2.88 -7.08 0.57
N GLY A 73 -3.63 -6.53 1.52
CA GLY A 73 -4.02 -7.22 2.75
C GLY A 73 -3.15 -6.90 3.97
N MET A 74 -2.42 -5.78 3.97
CA MET A 74 -1.75 -5.31 5.19
C MET A 74 -2.78 -4.89 6.25
N GLY A 75 -2.43 -5.11 7.52
CA GLY A 75 -3.27 -4.75 8.65
C GLY A 75 -3.28 -3.23 8.91
N MET A 76 -4.46 -2.65 9.18
CA MET A 76 -4.55 -1.21 9.51
C MET A 76 -3.73 -0.84 10.75
N ASN A 77 -3.66 -1.73 11.73
CA ASN A 77 -2.88 -1.50 12.96
C ASN A 77 -1.37 -1.49 12.65
N GLU A 78 -0.91 -2.40 11.80
CA GLU A 78 0.48 -2.47 11.34
C GLU A 78 0.85 -1.20 10.54
N CYS A 79 0.00 -0.78 9.61
CA CYS A 79 0.18 0.46 8.86
C CYS A 79 0.21 1.69 9.78
N MET A 80 -0.70 1.79 10.75
CA MET A 80 -0.71 2.89 11.71
C MET A 80 0.50 2.86 12.65
N ALA A 81 0.96 1.67 13.05
CA ALA A 81 2.18 1.50 13.83
C ALA A 81 3.40 2.04 13.09
N GLU A 82 3.49 1.78 11.78
CA GLU A 82 4.54 2.31 10.92
C GLU A 82 4.53 3.84 10.90
N LEU A 83 3.36 4.45 10.66
CA LEU A 83 3.19 5.90 10.65
C LEU A 83 3.59 6.57 11.97
N THR A 84 3.35 5.88 13.08
CA THR A 84 3.66 6.40 14.42
C THR A 84 5.03 5.99 14.95
N GLY A 85 5.91 5.46 14.09
CA GLY A 85 7.29 5.10 14.42
C GLY A 85 7.42 3.92 15.40
N LYS A 86 6.48 2.97 15.38
CA LYS A 86 6.50 1.81 16.28
C LYS A 86 7.21 0.61 15.64
N ALA A 87 7.91 -0.16 16.47
CA ALA A 87 8.63 -1.35 16.02
C ALA A 87 7.73 -2.45 15.43
N THR A 88 6.42 -2.40 15.72
CA THR A 88 5.40 -3.30 15.16
C THR A 88 4.89 -2.88 13.78
N GLY A 89 5.40 -1.77 13.23
CA GLY A 89 5.14 -1.36 11.84
C GLY A 89 5.87 -2.25 10.84
N CYS A 90 5.39 -2.27 9.60
CA CYS A 90 5.90 -3.11 8.51
C CYS A 90 7.38 -2.86 8.18
N SER A 91 7.86 -1.64 8.35
CA SER A 91 9.26 -1.23 8.21
C SER A 91 9.88 -0.88 9.57
N LYS A 92 9.37 -1.48 10.65
CA LYS A 92 9.80 -1.28 12.05
C LYS A 92 9.75 0.18 12.51
N GLY A 93 8.81 0.95 11.96
CA GLY A 93 8.62 2.36 12.26
C GLY A 93 9.63 3.31 11.62
N LYS A 94 10.44 2.84 10.68
CA LYS A 94 11.50 3.62 10.03
C LYS A 94 11.10 4.16 8.65
N GLY A 95 10.08 3.59 8.04
CA GLY A 95 9.63 3.95 6.69
C GLY A 95 8.62 5.10 6.67
N GLY A 96 7.79 5.20 7.68
CA GLY A 96 6.74 6.22 7.76
C GLY A 96 5.69 6.06 6.64
N SER A 97 5.17 7.19 6.15
CA SER A 97 4.05 7.22 5.19
C SER A 97 4.41 6.76 3.77
N MET A 98 5.68 6.72 3.40
CA MET A 98 6.10 6.53 2.01
C MET A 98 6.75 5.17 1.72
N HIS A 99 6.94 4.34 2.74
CA HIS A 99 7.77 3.16 2.64
C HIS A 99 7.15 1.96 3.37
N TYR A 100 5.92 1.60 2.99
CA TYR A 100 5.29 0.36 3.42
C TYR A 100 5.79 -0.81 2.57
N PHE A 101 6.17 -1.90 3.21
CA PHE A 101 6.64 -3.12 2.55
C PHE A 101 6.00 -4.34 3.17
N ALA A 102 5.60 -5.31 2.34
CA ALA A 102 5.10 -6.60 2.76
C ALA A 102 5.53 -7.67 1.73
N PRO A 103 6.79 -8.14 1.81
CA PRO A 103 7.33 -9.13 0.86
C PRO A 103 6.53 -10.45 0.85
N ASP A 104 5.93 -10.83 1.98
CA ASP A 104 5.04 -11.97 2.11
C ASP A 104 3.73 -11.84 1.31
N LYS A 105 3.42 -10.63 0.86
CA LYS A 105 2.26 -10.28 0.01
C LYS A 105 2.67 -9.80 -1.38
N ASN A 106 3.91 -10.05 -1.78
CA ASN A 106 4.49 -9.52 -3.00
C ASN A 106 4.33 -8.00 -3.17
N PHE A 107 4.29 -7.27 -2.05
CA PHE A 107 4.22 -5.82 -2.02
C PHE A 107 5.59 -5.21 -1.74
N TRP A 108 6.18 -4.60 -2.76
CA TRP A 108 7.54 -4.06 -2.77
C TRP A 108 7.59 -2.57 -2.48
N GLY A 109 6.52 -2.06 -1.93
CA GLY A 109 6.45 -0.82 -1.22
C GLY A 109 6.25 0.42 -2.03
N GLY A 110 6.19 1.50 -1.25
CA GLY A 110 6.22 2.86 -1.71
C GLY A 110 7.64 3.40 -1.80
N HIS A 111 7.86 4.25 -2.79
CA HIS A 111 9.15 4.87 -3.04
C HIS A 111 9.01 6.39 -3.04
N GLY A 112 9.80 7.08 -2.19
CA GLY A 112 9.77 8.53 -2.05
C GLY A 112 10.27 9.27 -3.30
N ILE A 113 11.18 8.65 -4.07
CA ILE A 113 11.68 9.19 -5.32
C ILE A 113 10.62 9.03 -6.41
N VAL A 114 10.17 10.13 -7.00
CA VAL A 114 9.20 10.12 -8.09
C VAL A 114 9.77 9.36 -9.29
N GLY A 115 9.04 8.33 -9.75
CA GLY A 115 9.48 7.46 -10.83
C GLY A 115 10.42 6.32 -10.40
N GLY A 116 10.92 6.30 -9.16
CA GLY A 116 11.82 5.26 -8.65
C GLY A 116 11.25 3.84 -8.71
N GLN A 117 9.92 3.70 -8.66
CA GLN A 117 9.25 2.41 -8.80
C GLN A 117 9.38 1.81 -10.22
N ALA A 118 9.62 2.61 -11.26
CA ALA A 118 9.71 2.10 -12.63
C ALA A 118 10.94 1.19 -12.85
N PRO A 119 12.18 1.61 -12.57
CA PRO A 119 13.34 0.75 -12.72
C PRO A 119 13.31 -0.45 -11.76
N LEU A 120 12.81 -0.27 -10.53
CA LEU A 120 12.67 -1.37 -9.57
C LEU A 120 11.63 -2.39 -10.03
N GLY A 121 10.48 -1.93 -10.53
CA GLY A 121 9.45 -2.80 -11.13
C GLY A 121 9.96 -3.54 -12.36
N THR A 122 10.78 -2.90 -13.19
CA THR A 122 11.46 -3.55 -14.31
C THR A 122 12.38 -4.67 -13.83
N GLY A 123 13.14 -4.44 -12.75
CA GLY A 123 13.98 -5.46 -12.14
C GLY A 123 13.18 -6.64 -11.60
N LEU A 124 12.04 -6.39 -10.95
CA LEU A 124 11.12 -7.44 -10.48
C LEU A 124 10.58 -8.26 -11.66
N ALA A 125 10.08 -7.61 -12.72
CA ALA A 125 9.57 -8.28 -13.91
C ALA A 125 10.66 -9.09 -14.61
N TYR A 126 11.88 -8.56 -14.68
CA TYR A 126 13.01 -9.30 -15.21
C TYR A 126 13.31 -10.56 -14.37
N ALA A 127 13.31 -10.45 -13.05
CA ALA A 127 13.55 -11.59 -12.16
C ALA A 127 12.48 -12.67 -12.31
N VAL A 128 11.20 -12.30 -12.38
CA VAL A 128 10.10 -13.25 -12.63
C VAL A 128 10.31 -13.99 -13.95
N LYS A 129 10.62 -13.26 -15.03
CA LYS A 129 10.88 -13.83 -16.35
C LYS A 129 12.12 -14.73 -16.37
N TYR A 130 13.23 -14.26 -15.79
CA TYR A 130 14.51 -14.99 -15.76
C TYR A 130 14.41 -16.30 -14.99
N LEU A 131 13.66 -16.31 -13.89
CA LEU A 131 13.46 -17.49 -13.05
C LEU A 131 12.33 -18.40 -13.53
N GLY A 132 11.66 -18.07 -14.64
CA GLY A 132 10.53 -18.84 -15.17
C GLY A 132 9.32 -18.89 -14.22
N ARG A 133 9.18 -17.90 -13.35
CA ARG A 133 8.07 -17.83 -12.38
C ARG A 133 6.81 -17.26 -13.05
N LYS A 134 5.65 -17.55 -12.43
CA LYS A 134 4.38 -16.89 -12.75
C LYS A 134 4.31 -15.55 -12.02
N GLY A 135 3.67 -14.54 -12.63
CA GLY A 135 3.47 -13.21 -12.07
C GLY A 135 3.49 -12.15 -13.17
#